data_83fcbd5ede750a0f77f7ce0ab8ff0821
#
_entry.id   83fcbd5ede750a0f77f7ce0ab8ff0821
#
_cell.length_a   1.000
_cell.length_b   1.000
_cell.length_c   1.000
_cell.angle_alpha   90.00
_cell.angle_beta   90.00
_cell.angle_gamma   90.00
#
_symmetry.space_group_name_H-M   'P 1'
#
loop_
_entity.id
_entity.type
_entity.pdbx_description
1 polymer ?
#
loop_
_entity_poly.entity_id
_entity_poly.type
_entity_poly.pdbx_seq_one_letter_code
_entity_poly.pdbx_strand_id
1 'polypeptide(L)'
;MKAVVLYRPKSDHAREVTDFNRDYQRRTGKELELIDIDTRDGQAKAEVYDITQYPAILATREDNGQALQIWQGQPLPMIDTVSYYDDK
;
A
#
# COMPACT_ATOMS: atom_id res chain seq x y z
N MET A 1 -1.96 0.41 -13.56
CA MET A 1 -2.43 0.14 -12.24
C MET A 1 -1.60 0.80 -11.19
N LYS A 2 -2.16 1.04 -10.03
CA LYS A 2 -1.46 1.76 -8.98
C LYS A 2 -1.54 0.98 -7.68
N ALA A 3 -0.41 0.83 -7.00
CA ALA A 3 -0.35 0.24 -5.67
C ALA A 3 0.07 1.32 -4.68
N VAL A 4 -0.65 1.40 -3.56
CA VAL A 4 -0.35 2.36 -2.51
C VAL A 4 -0.29 1.62 -1.17
N VAL A 5 0.45 2.18 -0.24
CA VAL A 5 0.57 1.62 1.11
C VAL A 5 -0.01 2.63 2.09
N LEU A 6 -0.97 2.17 2.89
CA LEU A 6 -1.53 2.97 3.98
C LEU A 6 -0.89 2.51 5.27
N TYR A 7 -0.29 3.43 6.00
CA TYR A 7 0.44 3.09 7.20
C TYR A 7 0.49 4.27 8.16
N ARG A 8 0.96 4.02 9.36
CA ARG A 8 1.11 5.05 10.38
C ARG A 8 2.60 5.31 10.57
N PRO A 9 3.11 6.49 10.14
CA PRO A 9 4.56 6.76 10.20
C PRO A 9 5.17 6.71 11.60
N LYS A 10 4.36 6.96 12.62
CA LYS A 10 4.86 6.97 14.00
C LYS A 10 4.54 5.67 14.72
N SER A 11 4.53 4.55 14.02
CA SER A 11 4.20 3.25 14.59
C SER A 11 5.37 2.29 14.46
N ASP A 12 5.24 1.14 15.12
CA ASP A 12 6.26 0.10 15.07
C ASP A 12 6.42 -0.51 13.67
N HIS A 13 5.37 -0.45 12.86
CA HIS A 13 5.43 -1.01 11.51
C HIS A 13 5.98 -0.06 10.45
N ALA A 14 6.28 1.20 10.80
CA ALA A 14 6.72 2.19 9.83
C ALA A 14 8.01 1.76 9.13
N ARG A 15 8.96 1.22 9.89
CA ARG A 15 10.23 0.78 9.33
C ARG A 15 10.04 -0.36 8.33
N GLU A 16 9.16 -1.30 8.65
CA GLU A 16 8.84 -2.39 7.75
C GLU A 16 8.31 -1.88 6.42
N VAL A 17 7.46 -0.86 6.47
CA VAL A 17 6.87 -0.26 5.27
C VAL A 17 7.95 0.44 4.44
N THR A 18 8.81 1.24 5.07
CA THR A 18 9.86 1.95 4.32
C THR A 18 10.88 0.97 3.73
N ASP A 19 11.21 -0.08 4.46
CA ASP A 19 12.11 -1.12 3.94
C ASP A 19 11.47 -1.85 2.76
N PHE A 20 10.19 -2.17 2.87
CA PHE A 20 9.45 -2.82 1.78
C PHE A 20 9.44 -1.94 0.53
N ASN A 21 9.17 -0.64 0.70
CA ASN A 21 9.13 0.28 -0.44
C ASN A 21 10.50 0.40 -1.11
N ARG A 22 11.56 0.45 -0.32
CA ARG A 22 12.92 0.52 -0.85
C ARG A 22 13.24 -0.73 -1.67
N ASP A 23 12.92 -1.90 -1.13
CA ASP A 23 13.19 -3.16 -1.83
C ASP A 23 12.29 -3.31 -3.05
N TYR A 24 11.06 -2.83 -2.98
CA TYR A 24 10.13 -2.83 -4.10
C TYR A 24 10.67 -1.99 -5.25
N GLN A 25 11.16 -0.79 -4.94
CA GLN A 25 11.74 0.09 -5.94
C GLN A 25 12.98 -0.53 -6.58
N ARG A 26 13.83 -1.14 -5.76
CA ARG A 26 15.05 -1.77 -6.26
C ARG A 26 14.75 -2.92 -7.19
N ARG A 27 13.71 -3.67 -6.89
CA ARG A 27 13.38 -4.89 -7.62
C ARG A 27 12.54 -4.64 -8.87
N THR A 28 11.63 -3.68 -8.81
CA THR A 28 10.67 -3.42 -9.89
C THR A 28 10.95 -2.16 -10.67
N GLY A 29 11.76 -1.26 -10.13
CA GLY A 29 11.98 0.07 -10.71
C GLY A 29 10.85 1.04 -10.45
N LYS A 30 9.82 0.63 -9.70
CA LYS A 30 8.67 1.46 -9.38
C LYS A 30 8.61 1.76 -7.90
N GLU A 31 8.08 2.91 -7.55
CA GLU A 31 7.89 3.32 -6.17
C GLU A 31 6.44 3.19 -5.78
N LEU A 32 6.19 2.65 -4.59
CA LEU A 32 4.87 2.65 -4.02
C LEU A 32 4.57 4.03 -3.42
N GLU A 33 3.33 4.48 -3.55
CA GLU A 33 2.93 5.69 -2.87
C GLU A 33 2.63 5.34 -1.40
N LEU A 34 3.28 6.06 -0.49
CA LEU A 34 3.07 5.85 0.95
C LEU A 34 2.09 6.89 1.46
N ILE A 35 1.01 6.44 2.07
CA ILE A 35 -0.06 7.32 2.54
C ILE A 35 -0.16 7.21 4.06
N ASP A 36 -0.07 8.35 4.73
CA ASP A 36 -0.19 8.45 6.18
C ASP A 36 -1.67 8.43 6.56
N ILE A 37 -2.10 7.40 7.30
CA ILE A 37 -3.50 7.25 7.68
C ILE A 37 -3.94 8.23 8.76
N ASP A 38 -3.01 8.96 9.36
CA ASP A 38 -3.37 10.00 10.33
C ASP A 38 -3.72 11.32 9.64
N THR A 39 -3.56 11.41 8.33
CA THR A 39 -4.02 12.56 7.56
C THR A 39 -5.49 12.38 7.16
N ARG A 40 -6.14 13.51 6.83
CA ARG A 40 -7.53 13.47 6.38
C ARG A 40 -7.69 12.62 5.12
N ASP A 41 -6.79 12.80 4.16
CA ASP A 41 -6.85 12.05 2.90
C ASP A 41 -6.60 10.57 3.13
N GLY A 42 -5.68 10.22 4.02
CA GLY A 42 -5.41 8.83 4.36
C GLY A 42 -6.59 8.16 5.02
N GLN A 43 -7.24 8.85 5.96
CA GLN A 43 -8.42 8.34 6.63
C GLN A 43 -9.58 8.15 5.65
N ALA A 44 -9.77 9.11 4.75
CA ALA A 44 -10.84 9.02 3.75
C ALA A 44 -10.61 7.82 2.83
N LYS A 45 -9.38 7.61 2.41
CA LYS A 45 -9.06 6.47 1.53
C LYS A 45 -9.30 5.14 2.25
N ALA A 46 -8.85 5.04 3.50
CA ALA A 46 -9.07 3.83 4.29
C ALA A 46 -10.55 3.54 4.45
N GLU A 47 -11.36 4.57 4.67
CA GLU A 47 -12.80 4.42 4.84
C GLU A 47 -13.48 3.96 3.55
N VAL A 48 -13.09 4.55 2.42
CA VAL A 48 -13.67 4.19 1.11
C VAL A 48 -13.44 2.72 0.80
N TYR A 49 -12.26 2.18 1.14
CA TYR A 49 -11.91 0.80 0.83
C TYR A 49 -12.09 -0.14 2.03
N ASP A 50 -12.67 0.37 3.11
CA ASP A 50 -12.99 -0.43 4.31
C ASP A 50 -11.74 -1.08 4.91
N ILE A 51 -10.65 -0.34 4.95
CA ILE A 51 -9.37 -0.80 5.49
C ILE A 51 -9.31 -0.48 6.98
N THR A 52 -9.11 -1.51 7.80
CA THR A 52 -9.12 -1.37 9.26
C THR A 52 -7.83 -1.86 9.92
N GLN A 53 -6.97 -2.56 9.20
CA GLN A 53 -5.72 -3.08 9.76
C GLN A 53 -4.53 -2.51 8.99
N TYR A 54 -3.48 -2.16 9.71
CA TYR A 54 -2.31 -1.50 9.13
C TYR A 54 -1.03 -2.22 9.53
N PRO A 55 -0.02 -2.19 8.66
CA PRO A 55 0.00 -1.52 7.37
C PRO A 55 -0.88 -2.26 6.36
N ALA A 56 -1.36 -1.53 5.36
CA ALA A 56 -2.19 -2.12 4.32
C ALA A 56 -1.66 -1.72 2.95
N ILE A 57 -1.75 -2.63 1.99
CA ILE A 57 -1.40 -2.35 0.61
C ILE A 57 -2.66 -2.47 -0.22
N LEU A 58 -2.90 -1.46 -1.06
CA LEU A 58 -4.09 -1.36 -1.88
C LEU A 58 -3.68 -1.25 -3.34
N ALA A 59 -4.11 -2.19 -4.17
CA ALA A 59 -3.91 -2.16 -5.61
C ALA A 59 -5.22 -1.79 -6.29
N THR A 60 -5.22 -0.70 -7.06
CA THR A 60 -6.43 -0.19 -7.70
C THR A 60 -6.23 -0.03 -9.19
N ARG A 61 -7.34 -0.03 -9.92
CA ARG A 61 -7.33 0.35 -11.32
C ARG A 61 -7.17 1.86 -11.43
N GLU A 62 -6.37 2.30 -12.40
CA GLU A 62 -6.12 3.73 -12.58
C GLU A 62 -7.33 4.45 -13.18
N ASP A 63 -8.12 3.76 -14.00
CA ASP A 63 -9.23 4.40 -14.72
C ASP A 63 -10.42 4.71 -13.84
N ASN A 64 -10.74 3.85 -12.85
CA ASN A 64 -11.95 4.05 -12.04
C ASN A 64 -11.71 3.91 -10.53
N GLY A 65 -10.45 3.62 -10.11
CA GLY A 65 -10.14 3.49 -8.70
C GLY A 65 -10.69 2.24 -8.03
N GLN A 66 -11.20 1.30 -8.79
CA GLN A 66 -11.73 0.06 -8.23
C GLN A 66 -10.62 -0.77 -7.62
N ALA A 67 -10.85 -1.28 -6.41
CA ALA A 67 -9.88 -2.14 -5.74
C ALA A 67 -9.77 -3.48 -6.45
N LEU A 68 -8.53 -3.87 -6.77
CA LEU A 68 -8.25 -5.17 -7.36
C LEU A 68 -7.81 -6.15 -6.31
N GLN A 69 -7.05 -5.69 -5.33
CA GLN A 69 -6.60 -6.50 -4.22
C GLN A 69 -6.24 -5.59 -3.06
N ILE A 70 -6.52 -6.06 -1.84
CA ILE A 70 -6.17 -5.36 -0.62
C ILE A 70 -5.52 -6.37 0.31
N TRP A 71 -4.35 -6.00 0.84
CA TRP A 71 -3.65 -6.79 1.85
C TRP A 71 -3.63 -5.97 3.14
N GLN A 72 -4.19 -6.49 4.21
CA GLN A 72 -4.29 -5.77 5.48
C GLN A 72 -3.52 -6.48 6.58
N GLY A 73 -2.84 -5.69 7.40
CA GLY A 73 -2.11 -6.20 8.55
C GLY A 73 -0.77 -6.80 8.20
N GLN A 74 -0.12 -7.38 9.20
CA GLN A 74 1.17 -8.02 9.04
C GLN A 74 1.00 -9.53 8.97
N PRO A 75 1.90 -10.23 8.24
CA PRO A 75 3.03 -9.69 7.49
C PRO A 75 2.62 -9.07 6.16
N LEU A 76 3.49 -8.22 5.62
CA LEU A 76 3.28 -7.67 4.28
C LEU A 76 3.42 -8.78 3.23
N PRO A 77 2.72 -8.66 2.10
CA PRO A 77 2.83 -9.65 1.04
C PRO A 77 4.21 -9.60 0.39
N MET A 78 4.50 -10.61 -0.44
CA MET A 78 5.75 -10.62 -1.18
C MET A 78 5.74 -9.55 -2.26
N ILE A 79 6.93 -9.02 -2.57
CA ILE A 79 7.07 -7.99 -3.60
C ILE A 79 6.50 -8.47 -4.93
N ASP A 80 6.79 -9.71 -5.32
CA ASP A 80 6.30 -10.26 -6.58
C ASP A 80 4.77 -10.31 -6.63
N THR A 81 4.14 -10.57 -5.50
CA THR A 81 2.68 -10.60 -5.41
C THR A 81 2.09 -9.22 -5.67
N VAL A 82 2.68 -8.19 -5.09
CA VAL A 82 2.19 -6.81 -5.28
C VAL A 82 2.48 -6.33 -6.69
N SER A 83 3.68 -6.62 -7.21
CA SER A 83 4.09 -6.13 -8.53
C SER A 83 3.25 -6.76 -9.64
N TYR A 84 2.72 -7.96 -9.43
CA TYR A 84 1.80 -8.57 -10.39
C TYR A 84 0.62 -7.65 -10.67
N TYR A 85 0.05 -7.03 -9.63
CA TYR A 85 -1.06 -6.11 -9.80
C TYR A 85 -0.63 -4.73 -10.28
N ASP A 86 0.58 -4.31 -9.92
CA ASP A 86 1.09 -3.00 -10.28
C ASP A 86 1.44 -2.90 -11.76
N ASP A 87 1.70 -4.04 -12.41
CA ASP A 87 2.05 -4.10 -13.83
C ASP A 87 0.85 -4.25 -14.76
N LYS A 88 -0.35 -4.28 -14.22
CA LYS A 88 -1.56 -4.52 -15.04
C LYS A 88 -2.32 -3.26 -15.43
#